data_71d38cf4ea0ceb874cf1ff9cbe14a6e2
#
_entry.id   71d38cf4ea0ceb874cf1ff9cbe14a6e2
#
_cell.length_a   1.000
_cell.length_b   1.000
_cell.length_c   1.000
_cell.angle_alpha   90.00
_cell.angle_beta   90.00
_cell.angle_gamma   90.00
#
_symmetry.space_group_name_H-M   'P 1'
#
loop_
_entity.id
_entity.type
_entity.pdbx_description
1 polymer ?
#
loop_
_entity_poly.entity_id
_entity_poly.type
_entity_poly.pdbx_seq_one_letter_code
_entity_poly.pdbx_strand_id
1 'polypeptide(L)'
;MVDLSLVTDLSRAWIAPAFIFAIVALGLNLQWGHTGLFNAGVAGFFGIGAYIGAIFTTPAIGPGPGGPGHLGLVSLFAIFTPYTVLVGFLVGGIAAMVVSGLVGLLIAIPTLRLRADYLAIATLALGAIAVESIRNSDPVTGGVYGILRIPRPWEFGQDVWRTELAYAITAGVIVLLVFFLIQRATRAPWGRALKAIREDEDAALALGKNTYFLKLQAFVIGAALMGGAGALFASLLRVAVPDSFTPALTFSIWTMVIVGGSGNNKGVIVGAFALTFLEYFTLRAKDWFNLSSFWDIRIFYVRLIAIGLLLIALILFRPAGLVPEPRKVTKKPWILFGSR
;
A
#
# COMPACT_ATOMS: atom_id res chain seq x y z
N MET A 1 -28.04 10.18 -20.19
CA MET A 1 -27.05 11.06 -19.55
C MET A 1 -26.27 10.22 -18.54
N VAL A 2 -24.94 10.25 -18.59
CA VAL A 2 -24.14 9.58 -17.57
C VAL A 2 -24.38 10.32 -16.26
N ASP A 3 -24.76 9.59 -15.21
CA ASP A 3 -25.00 10.18 -13.91
C ASP A 3 -23.64 10.59 -13.31
N LEU A 4 -23.37 11.90 -13.30
CA LEU A 4 -22.11 12.46 -12.84
C LEU A 4 -21.85 12.19 -11.36
N SER A 5 -22.92 11.99 -10.58
CA SER A 5 -22.81 11.60 -9.16
C SER A 5 -22.25 10.18 -9.02
N LEU A 6 -22.66 9.26 -9.88
CA LEU A 6 -22.14 7.89 -9.92
C LEU A 6 -20.65 7.85 -10.28
N VAL A 7 -20.23 8.68 -11.28
CA VAL A 7 -18.81 8.79 -11.67
C VAL A 7 -17.97 9.28 -10.49
N THR A 8 -18.45 10.30 -9.79
CA THR A 8 -17.79 10.86 -8.61
C THR A 8 -17.63 9.81 -7.51
N ASP A 9 -18.70 9.11 -7.21
CA ASP A 9 -18.75 8.08 -6.17
C ASP A 9 -17.81 6.90 -6.50
N LEU A 10 -17.89 6.37 -7.71
CA LEU A 10 -17.02 5.27 -8.15
C LEU A 10 -15.54 5.68 -8.13
N SER A 11 -15.22 6.87 -8.63
CA SER A 11 -13.85 7.34 -8.70
C SER A 11 -13.25 7.51 -7.30
N ARG A 12 -13.99 8.13 -6.37
CA ARG A 12 -13.52 8.43 -5.02
C ARG A 12 -13.55 7.24 -4.08
N ALA A 13 -14.64 6.47 -4.09
CA ALA A 13 -14.89 5.46 -3.06
C ALA A 13 -14.37 4.07 -3.44
N TRP A 14 -14.10 3.80 -4.71
CA TRP A 14 -13.60 2.50 -5.18
C TRP A 14 -12.31 2.60 -6.01
N ILE A 15 -12.35 3.30 -7.16
CA ILE A 15 -11.27 3.22 -8.18
C ILE A 15 -9.96 3.81 -7.65
N ALA A 16 -9.97 5.02 -7.08
CA ALA A 16 -8.76 5.64 -6.56
C ALA A 16 -8.17 4.88 -5.36
N PRO A 17 -8.94 4.46 -4.33
CA PRO A 17 -8.45 3.57 -3.29
C PRO A 17 -7.88 2.26 -3.84
N ALA A 18 -8.55 1.63 -4.83
CA ALA A 18 -8.08 0.38 -5.44
C ALA A 18 -6.70 0.53 -6.06
N PHE A 19 -6.44 1.61 -6.79
CA PHE A 19 -5.12 1.90 -7.33
C PHE A 19 -4.07 2.12 -6.24
N ILE A 20 -4.40 2.88 -5.20
CA ILE A 20 -3.47 3.15 -4.09
C ILE A 20 -3.11 1.85 -3.35
N PHE A 21 -4.11 1.07 -2.97
CA PHE A 21 -3.88 -0.21 -2.30
C PHE A 21 -3.18 -1.23 -3.19
N ALA A 22 -3.36 -1.18 -4.52
CA ALA A 22 -2.60 -2.00 -5.45
C ALA A 22 -1.09 -1.69 -5.38
N ILE A 23 -0.67 -0.42 -5.19
CA ILE A 23 0.75 -0.07 -5.00
C ILE A 23 1.27 -0.67 -3.69
N VAL A 24 0.53 -0.53 -2.58
CA VAL A 24 0.91 -1.12 -1.29
C VAL A 24 1.03 -2.64 -1.40
N ALA A 25 0.04 -3.27 -2.02
CA ALA A 25 0.01 -4.71 -2.22
C ALA A 25 1.13 -5.21 -3.14
N LEU A 26 1.53 -4.44 -4.16
CA LEU A 26 2.72 -4.73 -4.97
C LEU A 26 4.01 -4.65 -4.15
N GLY A 27 4.14 -3.67 -3.25
CA GLY A 27 5.24 -3.56 -2.29
C GLY A 27 5.32 -4.77 -1.37
N LEU A 28 4.19 -5.18 -0.79
CA LEU A 28 4.09 -6.37 0.06
C LEU A 28 4.36 -7.66 -0.73
N ASN A 29 3.86 -7.76 -1.95
CA ASN A 29 4.11 -8.91 -2.83
C ASN A 29 5.59 -9.06 -3.19
N LEU A 30 6.32 -7.94 -3.31
CA LEU A 30 7.76 -7.99 -3.52
C LEU A 30 8.48 -8.58 -2.29
N GLN A 31 8.08 -8.16 -1.09
CA GLN A 31 8.66 -8.64 0.17
C GLN A 31 8.27 -10.09 0.45
N TRP A 32 6.97 -10.42 0.39
CA TRP A 32 6.49 -11.74 0.74
C TRP A 32 6.37 -12.69 -0.47
N GLY A 33 5.64 -12.27 -1.49
CA GLY A 33 5.35 -13.12 -2.65
C GLY A 33 6.58 -13.53 -3.47
N HIS A 34 7.59 -12.65 -3.55
CA HIS A 34 8.82 -12.94 -4.30
C HIS A 34 10.01 -13.33 -3.42
N THR A 35 10.07 -12.92 -2.16
CA THR A 35 11.25 -13.09 -1.30
C THR A 35 10.98 -13.94 -0.06
N GLY A 36 9.71 -14.15 0.31
CA GLY A 36 9.31 -14.89 1.50
C GLY A 36 9.44 -14.11 2.82
N LEU A 37 9.64 -12.78 2.76
CA LEU A 37 9.77 -11.93 3.94
C LEU A 37 8.40 -11.56 4.49
N PHE A 38 8.08 -12.00 5.69
CA PHE A 38 6.80 -11.71 6.34
C PHE A 38 6.86 -10.34 7.03
N ASN A 39 6.35 -9.30 6.36
CA ASN A 39 6.26 -7.95 6.92
C ASN A 39 4.84 -7.65 7.41
N ALA A 40 4.65 -7.55 8.73
CA ALA A 40 3.39 -7.15 9.34
C ALA A 40 3.33 -5.65 9.71
N GLY A 41 4.38 -4.87 9.44
CA GLY A 41 4.47 -3.43 9.72
C GLY A 41 3.99 -2.52 8.58
N VAL A 42 3.19 -3.03 7.64
CA VAL A 42 2.75 -2.32 6.43
C VAL A 42 2.08 -0.98 6.74
N ALA A 43 1.17 -0.95 7.74
CA ALA A 43 0.47 0.26 8.14
C ALA A 43 1.43 1.35 8.65
N GLY A 44 2.54 1.00 9.30
CA GLY A 44 3.55 1.94 9.75
C GLY A 44 4.25 2.65 8.59
N PHE A 45 4.74 1.91 7.59
CA PHE A 45 5.37 2.50 6.40
C PHE A 45 4.38 3.35 5.59
N PHE A 46 3.16 2.87 5.46
CA PHE A 46 2.08 3.58 4.79
C PHE A 46 1.73 4.89 5.52
N GLY A 47 1.65 4.86 6.86
CA GLY A 47 1.43 6.03 7.71
C GLY A 47 2.57 7.05 7.62
N ILE A 48 3.83 6.63 7.75
CA ILE A 48 5.00 7.50 7.57
C ILE A 48 4.90 8.24 6.23
N GLY A 49 4.63 7.50 5.15
CA GLY A 49 4.52 8.10 3.83
C GLY A 49 3.36 9.07 3.70
N ALA A 50 2.21 8.78 4.31
CA ALA A 50 1.04 9.65 4.34
C ALA A 50 1.36 11.00 4.99
N TYR A 51 2.03 10.98 6.14
CA TYR A 51 2.41 12.21 6.84
C TYR A 51 3.49 13.00 6.12
N ILE A 52 4.53 12.35 5.60
CA ILE A 52 5.55 13.03 4.80
C ILE A 52 4.92 13.68 3.57
N GLY A 53 4.07 12.96 2.82
CA GLY A 53 3.35 13.52 1.69
C GLY A 53 2.48 14.72 2.07
N ALA A 54 1.75 14.62 3.19
CA ALA A 54 0.93 15.70 3.72
C ALA A 54 1.76 16.94 4.08
N ILE A 55 2.88 16.79 4.77
CA ILE A 55 3.77 17.88 5.16
C ILE A 55 4.27 18.68 3.93
N PHE A 56 4.60 18.00 2.84
CA PHE A 56 5.08 18.67 1.63
C PHE A 56 3.97 19.33 0.81
N THR A 57 2.71 18.96 1.02
CA THR A 57 1.57 19.49 0.27
C THR A 57 0.75 20.53 1.03
N THR A 58 0.90 20.64 2.35
CA THR A 58 0.15 21.56 3.19
C THR A 58 0.98 22.77 3.66
N PRO A 59 0.36 23.93 3.91
CA PRO A 59 1.02 25.02 4.64
C PRO A 59 1.20 24.66 6.11
N ALA A 60 2.22 25.23 6.74
CA ALA A 60 2.39 25.10 8.18
C ALA A 60 1.24 25.80 8.93
N ILE A 61 0.71 25.15 9.94
CA ILE A 61 -0.32 25.71 10.82
C ILE A 61 0.25 25.68 12.25
N GLY A 62 0.30 26.86 12.87
CA GLY A 62 0.69 27.00 14.28
C GLY A 62 -0.37 26.44 15.26
N PRO A 63 -0.02 26.24 16.53
CA PRO A 63 -0.96 25.85 17.57
C PRO A 63 -2.11 26.86 17.71
N GLY A 64 -3.33 26.35 17.87
CA GLY A 64 -4.51 27.21 17.96
C GLY A 64 -5.73 26.44 18.49
N PRO A 65 -6.92 27.10 18.51
CA PRO A 65 -8.16 26.48 19.00
C PRO A 65 -8.55 25.18 18.29
N GLY A 66 -8.00 24.91 17.10
CA GLY A 66 -8.27 23.72 16.29
C GLY A 66 -7.31 22.56 16.50
N GLY A 67 -6.29 22.72 17.38
CA GLY A 67 -5.30 21.68 17.64
C GLY A 67 -3.87 22.21 17.82
N PRO A 68 -2.89 21.31 18.03
CA PRO A 68 -1.50 21.64 18.30
C PRO A 68 -0.75 22.29 17.12
N GLY A 69 -1.37 22.33 15.93
CA GLY A 69 -0.71 22.74 14.70
C GLY A 69 0.07 21.59 14.04
N HIS A 70 0.68 21.88 12.89
CA HIS A 70 1.54 20.92 12.21
C HIS A 70 2.56 21.60 11.31
N LEU A 71 3.65 20.89 11.01
CA LEU A 71 4.64 21.35 10.03
C LEU A 71 4.04 21.27 8.62
N GLY A 72 4.38 22.26 7.79
CA GLY A 72 4.02 22.26 6.37
C GLY A 72 5.09 22.95 5.55
N LEU A 73 5.44 22.36 4.41
CA LEU A 73 6.56 22.79 3.58
C LEU A 73 6.12 23.26 2.19
N VAL A 74 4.81 23.30 1.90
CA VAL A 74 4.32 23.71 0.58
C VAL A 74 4.76 25.15 0.21
N SER A 75 4.94 26.01 1.20
CA SER A 75 5.42 27.38 0.98
C SER A 75 6.83 27.46 0.37
N LEU A 76 7.65 26.41 0.53
CA LEU A 76 8.96 26.33 -0.13
C LEU A 76 8.84 26.26 -1.66
N PHE A 77 7.70 25.82 -2.17
CA PHE A 77 7.41 25.70 -3.59
C PHE A 77 6.65 26.90 -4.17
N ALA A 78 6.47 27.96 -3.39
CA ALA A 78 5.76 29.18 -3.82
C ALA A 78 6.36 29.83 -5.07
N ILE A 79 7.64 29.57 -5.36
CA ILE A 79 8.32 30.00 -6.60
C ILE A 79 7.66 29.42 -7.86
N PHE A 80 7.02 28.25 -7.75
CA PHE A 80 6.39 27.54 -8.87
C PHE A 80 4.90 27.86 -9.02
N THR A 81 4.44 29.03 -8.62
CA THR A 81 3.04 29.43 -8.83
C THR A 81 2.69 29.47 -10.32
N PRO A 82 1.54 28.91 -10.76
CA PRO A 82 0.40 28.36 -10.01
C PRO A 82 0.52 26.86 -9.62
N TYR A 83 1.65 26.21 -9.89
CA TYR A 83 1.82 24.76 -9.74
C TYR A 83 2.38 24.32 -8.37
N THR A 84 2.33 25.18 -7.37
CA THR A 84 2.90 24.96 -6.03
C THR A 84 2.42 23.64 -5.42
N VAL A 85 1.12 23.35 -5.47
CA VAL A 85 0.53 22.12 -4.90
C VAL A 85 0.96 20.88 -5.69
N LEU A 86 1.01 20.97 -7.01
CA LEU A 86 1.46 19.86 -7.85
C LEU A 86 2.92 19.52 -7.59
N VAL A 87 3.79 20.52 -7.49
CA VAL A 87 5.21 20.30 -7.16
C VAL A 87 5.35 19.73 -5.76
N GLY A 88 4.62 20.28 -4.77
CA GLY A 88 4.56 19.74 -3.41
C GLY A 88 4.11 18.27 -3.38
N PHE A 89 3.10 17.92 -4.16
CA PHE A 89 2.59 16.55 -4.28
C PHE A 89 3.64 15.59 -4.88
N LEU A 90 4.32 15.98 -5.95
CA LEU A 90 5.35 15.15 -6.58
C LEU A 90 6.58 14.98 -5.68
N VAL A 91 7.09 16.10 -5.14
CA VAL A 91 8.23 16.06 -4.22
C VAL A 91 7.88 15.33 -2.93
N GLY A 92 6.68 15.57 -2.37
CA GLY A 92 6.18 14.88 -1.19
C GLY A 92 6.02 13.38 -1.42
N GLY A 93 5.55 12.95 -2.59
CA GLY A 93 5.47 11.54 -2.97
C GLY A 93 6.85 10.87 -3.04
N ILE A 94 7.84 11.55 -3.66
CA ILE A 94 9.23 11.05 -3.70
C ILE A 94 9.84 11.05 -2.30
N ALA A 95 9.67 12.11 -1.52
CA ALA A 95 10.16 12.19 -0.15
C ALA A 95 9.53 11.09 0.73
N ALA A 96 8.25 10.81 0.59
CA ALA A 96 7.55 9.72 1.27
C ALA A 96 8.16 8.35 0.94
N MET A 97 8.47 8.10 -0.35
CA MET A 97 9.17 6.87 -0.76
C MET A 97 10.56 6.76 -0.15
N VAL A 98 11.34 7.85 -0.20
CA VAL A 98 12.72 7.87 0.32
C VAL A 98 12.72 7.69 1.84
N VAL A 99 11.92 8.44 2.58
CA VAL A 99 11.88 8.36 4.05
C VAL A 99 11.37 7.00 4.51
N SER A 100 10.28 6.49 3.93
CA SER A 100 9.77 5.15 4.27
C SER A 100 10.77 4.05 3.89
N GLY A 101 11.49 4.21 2.78
CA GLY A 101 12.58 3.31 2.39
C GLY A 101 13.75 3.34 3.38
N LEU A 102 14.16 4.53 3.84
CA LEU A 102 15.21 4.67 4.85
C LEU A 102 14.80 4.09 6.21
N VAL A 103 13.58 4.34 6.64
CA VAL A 103 13.04 3.68 7.86
C VAL A 103 12.98 2.17 7.65
N GLY A 104 12.56 1.71 6.47
CA GLY A 104 12.61 0.31 6.08
C GLY A 104 14.02 -0.27 6.15
N LEU A 105 15.03 0.47 5.71
CA LEU A 105 16.44 0.07 5.82
C LEU A 105 16.86 -0.07 7.29
N LEU A 106 16.57 0.92 8.11
CA LEU A 106 16.89 0.89 9.55
C LEU A 106 16.25 -0.30 10.27
N ILE A 107 14.99 -0.59 9.94
CA ILE A 107 14.25 -1.74 10.49
C ILE A 107 14.82 -3.06 9.96
N ALA A 108 15.14 -3.14 8.67
CA ALA A 108 15.59 -4.37 8.03
C ALA A 108 16.96 -4.85 8.53
N ILE A 109 17.89 -3.94 8.84
CA ILE A 109 19.25 -4.30 9.30
C ILE A 109 19.22 -5.28 10.47
N PRO A 110 18.52 -5.01 11.59
CA PRO A 110 18.44 -5.96 12.69
C PRO A 110 17.44 -7.10 12.45
N THR A 111 16.30 -6.83 11.77
CA THR A 111 15.19 -7.78 11.73
C THR A 111 15.35 -8.88 10.69
N LEU A 112 16.07 -8.65 9.58
CA LEU A 112 16.29 -9.68 8.56
C LEU A 112 17.17 -10.87 9.02
N ARG A 113 17.79 -10.75 10.18
CA ARG A 113 18.53 -11.86 10.83
C ARG A 113 17.59 -12.77 11.63
N LEU A 114 16.36 -12.36 11.85
CA LEU A 114 15.37 -13.13 12.60
C LEU A 114 14.71 -14.18 11.69
N ARG A 115 14.20 -15.25 12.29
CA ARG A 115 13.33 -16.23 11.61
C ARG A 115 12.03 -15.55 11.21
N ALA A 116 11.34 -16.10 10.21
CA ALA A 116 10.14 -15.48 9.60
C ALA A 116 9.08 -15.03 10.62
N ASP A 117 8.78 -15.85 11.63
CA ASP A 117 7.77 -15.54 12.65
C ASP A 117 8.19 -14.35 13.53
N TYR A 118 9.47 -14.32 13.94
CA TYR A 118 10.02 -13.20 14.73
C TYR A 118 10.13 -11.92 13.91
N LEU A 119 10.43 -12.03 12.60
CA LEU A 119 10.41 -10.91 11.68
C LEU A 119 9.01 -10.28 11.62
N ALA A 120 7.95 -11.11 11.54
CA ALA A 120 6.58 -10.64 11.53
C ALA A 120 6.22 -9.85 12.80
N ILE A 121 6.52 -10.42 13.97
CA ILE A 121 6.24 -9.78 15.26
C ILE A 121 7.04 -8.49 15.41
N ALA A 122 8.32 -8.50 15.05
CA ALA A 122 9.19 -7.32 15.13
C ALA A 122 8.70 -6.20 14.20
N THR A 123 8.34 -6.52 12.95
CA THR A 123 7.84 -5.52 12.00
C THR A 123 6.48 -4.97 12.41
N LEU A 124 5.59 -5.80 12.98
CA LEU A 124 4.31 -5.34 13.52
C LEU A 124 4.51 -4.35 14.67
N ALA A 125 5.38 -4.71 15.63
CA ALA A 125 5.70 -3.84 16.76
C ALA A 125 6.33 -2.51 16.31
N LEU A 126 7.31 -2.56 15.41
CA LEU A 126 7.96 -1.37 14.87
C LEU A 126 6.99 -0.51 14.03
N GLY A 127 6.07 -1.13 13.31
CA GLY A 127 4.99 -0.41 12.62
C GLY A 127 4.06 0.30 13.60
N ALA A 128 3.69 -0.34 14.71
CA ALA A 128 2.90 0.28 15.77
C ALA A 128 3.66 1.43 16.46
N ILE A 129 4.95 1.25 16.76
CA ILE A 129 5.82 2.31 17.29
C ILE A 129 5.88 3.51 16.33
N ALA A 130 5.98 3.29 15.04
CA ALA A 130 6.00 4.37 14.06
C ALA A 130 4.69 5.17 14.09
N VAL A 131 3.54 4.52 14.13
CA VAL A 131 2.22 5.18 14.23
C VAL A 131 2.10 5.94 15.56
N GLU A 132 2.54 5.34 16.67
CA GLU A 132 2.48 5.99 17.97
C GLU A 132 3.46 7.17 18.06
N SER A 133 4.63 7.08 17.42
CA SER A 133 5.57 8.20 17.30
C SER A 133 4.95 9.37 16.52
N ILE A 134 4.21 9.08 15.43
CA ILE A 134 3.46 10.08 14.69
C ILE A 134 2.41 10.73 15.59
N ARG A 135 1.66 9.94 16.36
CA ARG A 135 0.62 10.41 17.28
C ARG A 135 1.16 11.36 18.36
N ASN A 136 2.37 11.13 18.83
CA ASN A 136 2.99 11.90 19.93
C ASN A 136 3.91 13.05 19.44
N SER A 137 3.98 13.30 18.12
CA SER A 137 4.83 14.35 17.53
C SER A 137 4.01 15.60 17.19
N ASP A 138 3.30 16.17 18.16
CA ASP A 138 2.35 17.29 17.99
C ASP A 138 2.83 18.41 17.07
N PRO A 139 4.04 18.98 17.24
CA PRO A 139 4.45 20.14 16.46
C PRO A 139 4.72 19.82 14.96
N VAL A 140 4.91 18.55 14.64
CA VAL A 140 5.24 18.10 13.28
C VAL A 140 4.04 17.53 12.56
N THR A 141 3.27 16.69 13.23
CA THR A 141 2.23 15.85 12.65
C THR A 141 0.81 16.31 12.98
N GLY A 142 0.66 17.28 13.89
CA GLY A 142 -0.64 17.65 14.47
C GLY A 142 -1.15 16.65 15.52
N GLY A 143 -0.29 15.72 15.96
CA GLY A 143 -0.59 14.78 17.03
C GLY A 143 -1.80 13.90 16.74
N VAL A 144 -2.69 13.74 17.70
CA VAL A 144 -3.93 12.96 17.58
C VAL A 144 -4.87 13.51 16.52
N TYR A 145 -4.88 14.84 16.31
CA TYR A 145 -5.74 15.49 15.31
C TYR A 145 -5.25 15.27 13.88
N GLY A 146 -3.95 15.01 13.71
CA GLY A 146 -3.33 14.81 12.41
C GLY A 146 -3.28 16.07 11.54
N ILE A 147 -3.02 15.87 10.25
CA ILE A 147 -2.96 16.94 9.26
C ILE A 147 -4.26 16.94 8.46
N LEU A 148 -4.97 18.07 8.50
CA LEU A 148 -6.26 18.27 7.84
C LEU A 148 -6.10 19.14 6.59
N ARG A 149 -7.12 19.12 5.72
CA ARG A 149 -7.22 19.97 4.52
C ARG A 149 -6.03 19.82 3.56
N ILE A 150 -5.56 18.58 3.38
CA ILE A 150 -4.49 18.30 2.41
C ILE A 150 -5.00 18.61 1.01
N PRO A 151 -4.37 19.55 0.28
CA PRO A 151 -4.80 19.89 -1.07
C PRO A 151 -4.49 18.76 -2.05
N ARG A 152 -5.25 18.69 -3.15
CA ARG A 152 -5.01 17.77 -4.24
C ARG A 152 -4.24 18.45 -5.36
N PRO A 153 -3.45 17.71 -6.15
CA PRO A 153 -2.69 18.29 -7.25
C PRO A 153 -3.57 18.89 -8.34
N TRP A 154 -4.81 18.42 -8.46
CA TRP A 154 -5.79 18.89 -9.43
C TRP A 154 -7.07 19.28 -8.69
N GLU A 155 -7.45 20.56 -8.77
CA GLU A 155 -8.73 21.06 -8.25
C GLU A 155 -9.40 21.90 -9.35
N PHE A 156 -10.56 21.42 -9.85
CA PHE A 156 -11.35 22.09 -10.89
C PHE A 156 -12.52 22.89 -10.31
N GLY A 157 -12.29 23.58 -9.20
CA GLY A 157 -13.28 24.44 -8.56
C GLY A 157 -14.55 23.67 -8.16
N GLN A 158 -15.70 24.05 -8.75
CA GLN A 158 -16.99 23.43 -8.43
C GLN A 158 -17.22 22.07 -9.12
N ASP A 159 -16.40 21.71 -10.12
CA ASP A 159 -16.51 20.44 -10.85
C ASP A 159 -15.90 19.29 -10.06
N VAL A 160 -16.60 18.83 -9.02
CA VAL A 160 -16.12 17.75 -8.13
C VAL A 160 -15.82 16.48 -8.91
N TRP A 161 -16.66 16.11 -9.88
CA TRP A 161 -16.47 14.89 -10.68
C TRP A 161 -15.17 14.91 -11.50
N ARG A 162 -14.77 16.08 -12.05
CA ARG A 162 -13.50 16.24 -12.78
C ARG A 162 -12.32 16.07 -11.83
N THR A 163 -12.41 16.65 -10.63
CA THR A 163 -11.38 16.53 -9.61
C THR A 163 -11.17 15.09 -9.18
N GLU A 164 -12.26 14.35 -8.89
CA GLU A 164 -12.18 12.94 -8.48
C GLU A 164 -11.68 12.04 -9.62
N LEU A 165 -12.16 12.25 -10.83
CA LEU A 165 -11.71 11.50 -12.00
C LEU A 165 -10.24 11.75 -12.32
N ALA A 166 -9.79 13.03 -12.32
CA ALA A 166 -8.39 13.39 -12.57
C ALA A 166 -7.48 12.74 -11.51
N TYR A 167 -7.92 12.72 -10.25
CA TYR A 167 -7.17 12.06 -9.19
C TYR A 167 -7.09 10.54 -9.41
N ALA A 168 -8.19 9.89 -9.75
CA ALA A 168 -8.22 8.46 -10.07
C ALA A 168 -7.32 8.12 -11.27
N ILE A 169 -7.31 8.95 -12.32
CA ILE A 169 -6.41 8.79 -13.47
C ILE A 169 -4.94 8.94 -13.02
N THR A 170 -4.63 9.92 -12.19
CA THR A 170 -3.27 10.12 -11.66
C THR A 170 -2.80 8.90 -10.87
N ALA A 171 -3.63 8.38 -9.95
CA ALA A 171 -3.35 7.15 -9.21
C ALA A 171 -3.20 5.94 -10.15
N GLY A 172 -4.04 5.84 -11.18
CA GLY A 172 -3.96 4.82 -12.21
C GLY A 172 -2.64 4.85 -13.00
N VAL A 173 -2.19 6.03 -13.40
CA VAL A 173 -0.90 6.19 -14.09
C VAL A 173 0.25 5.77 -13.19
N ILE A 174 0.23 6.17 -11.91
CA ILE A 174 1.28 5.82 -10.95
C ILE A 174 1.31 4.30 -10.71
N VAL A 175 0.16 3.65 -10.51
CA VAL A 175 0.15 2.18 -10.33
C VAL A 175 0.63 1.44 -11.57
N LEU A 176 0.30 1.90 -12.76
CA LEU A 176 0.79 1.31 -14.00
C LEU A 176 2.31 1.43 -14.11
N LEU A 177 2.87 2.60 -13.80
CA LEU A 177 4.31 2.83 -13.77
C LEU A 177 4.99 1.90 -12.75
N VAL A 178 4.49 1.85 -11.51
CA VAL A 178 5.00 0.96 -10.46
C VAL A 178 4.89 -0.50 -10.90
N PHE A 179 3.76 -0.91 -11.46
CA PHE A 179 3.56 -2.27 -11.96
C PHE A 179 4.59 -2.64 -13.02
N PHE A 180 4.83 -1.77 -14.02
CA PHE A 180 5.82 -2.05 -15.07
C PHE A 180 7.24 -2.14 -14.52
N LEU A 181 7.62 -1.25 -13.58
CA LEU A 181 8.93 -1.28 -12.93
C LEU A 181 9.13 -2.58 -12.15
N ILE A 182 8.17 -2.94 -11.28
CA ILE A 182 8.24 -4.17 -10.48
C ILE A 182 8.18 -5.42 -11.37
N GLN A 183 7.32 -5.42 -12.38
CA GLN A 183 7.22 -6.54 -13.31
C GLN A 183 8.52 -6.77 -14.10
N ARG A 184 9.18 -5.69 -14.52
CA ARG A 184 10.49 -5.76 -15.17
C ARG A 184 11.56 -6.26 -14.19
N ALA A 185 11.61 -5.73 -12.97
CA ALA A 185 12.55 -6.14 -11.94
C ALA A 185 12.39 -7.61 -11.54
N THR A 186 11.14 -8.07 -11.32
CA THR A 186 10.86 -9.46 -10.92
C THR A 186 11.09 -10.48 -12.05
N ARG A 187 11.10 -10.05 -13.31
CA ARG A 187 11.49 -10.90 -14.46
C ARG A 187 13.00 -10.94 -14.73
N ALA A 188 13.75 -9.97 -14.22
CA ALA A 188 15.20 -9.86 -14.35
C ALA A 188 15.93 -10.93 -13.51
N PRO A 189 17.26 -11.07 -13.66
CA PRO A 189 18.07 -11.98 -12.83
C PRO A 189 17.89 -11.75 -11.32
N TRP A 190 17.74 -10.49 -10.92
CA TRP A 190 17.44 -10.11 -9.54
C TRP A 190 16.17 -10.77 -8.99
N GLY A 191 15.05 -10.68 -9.70
CA GLY A 191 13.79 -11.30 -9.28
C GLY A 191 13.86 -12.84 -9.25
N ARG A 192 14.67 -13.46 -10.12
CA ARG A 192 14.92 -14.91 -10.05
C ARG A 192 15.70 -15.30 -8.80
N ALA A 193 16.68 -14.48 -8.41
CA ALA A 193 17.43 -14.70 -7.18
C ALA A 193 16.53 -14.55 -5.93
N LEU A 194 15.60 -13.58 -5.90
CA LEU A 194 14.62 -13.44 -4.81
C LEU A 194 13.74 -14.68 -4.68
N LYS A 195 13.24 -15.22 -5.79
CA LYS A 195 12.43 -16.44 -5.78
C LYS A 195 13.23 -17.67 -5.32
N ALA A 196 14.51 -17.79 -5.71
CA ALA A 196 15.36 -18.86 -5.23
C ALA A 196 15.54 -18.79 -3.70
N ILE A 197 15.70 -17.58 -3.13
CA ILE A 197 15.76 -17.37 -1.68
C ILE A 197 14.45 -17.77 -0.99
N ARG A 198 13.30 -17.46 -1.62
CA ARG A 198 11.99 -17.83 -1.10
C ARG A 198 11.79 -19.34 -1.03
N GLU A 199 12.27 -20.08 -2.03
CA GLU A 199 12.12 -21.54 -2.11
C GLU A 199 13.11 -22.25 -1.14
N ASP A 200 14.39 -21.86 -1.18
CA ASP A 200 15.42 -22.40 -0.29
C ASP A 200 16.58 -21.40 -0.14
N GLU A 201 16.69 -20.79 1.04
CA GLU A 201 17.73 -19.79 1.32
C GLU A 201 19.11 -20.42 1.42
N ASP A 202 19.22 -21.61 2.00
CA ASP A 202 20.51 -22.29 2.20
C ASP A 202 21.08 -22.76 0.87
N ALA A 203 20.23 -23.28 -0.03
CA ALA A 203 20.63 -23.60 -1.39
C ALA A 203 21.09 -22.36 -2.17
N ALA A 204 20.42 -21.21 -2.01
CA ALA A 204 20.81 -19.97 -2.65
C ALA A 204 22.16 -19.46 -2.12
N LEU A 205 22.43 -19.59 -0.81
CA LEU A 205 23.74 -19.30 -0.19
C LEU A 205 24.84 -20.22 -0.74
N ALA A 206 24.58 -21.52 -0.84
CA ALA A 206 25.53 -22.48 -1.38
C ALA A 206 25.93 -22.18 -2.85
N LEU A 207 25.00 -21.56 -3.61
CA LEU A 207 25.27 -21.07 -4.97
C LEU A 207 25.96 -19.69 -5.00
N GLY A 208 26.46 -19.20 -3.87
CA GLY A 208 27.22 -17.95 -3.76
C GLY A 208 26.38 -16.68 -3.85
N LYS A 209 25.05 -16.75 -3.59
CA LYS A 209 24.20 -15.54 -3.56
C LYS A 209 24.26 -14.87 -2.20
N ASN A 210 24.44 -13.56 -2.18
CA ASN A 210 24.29 -12.77 -0.94
C ASN A 210 22.81 -12.59 -0.62
N THR A 211 22.23 -13.55 0.12
CA THR A 211 20.79 -13.59 0.43
C THR A 211 20.37 -12.41 1.31
N TYR A 212 21.20 -12.04 2.29
CA TYR A 212 20.93 -10.90 3.17
C TYR A 212 20.77 -9.60 2.39
N PHE A 213 21.69 -9.30 1.46
CA PHE A 213 21.63 -8.05 0.68
C PHE A 213 20.44 -8.03 -0.28
N LEU A 214 20.10 -9.16 -0.88
CA LEU A 214 18.92 -9.29 -1.75
C LEU A 214 17.60 -9.11 -0.97
N LYS A 215 17.50 -9.72 0.22
CA LYS A 215 16.36 -9.51 1.14
C LYS A 215 16.25 -8.05 1.56
N LEU A 216 17.37 -7.42 1.91
CA LEU A 216 17.44 -6.01 2.29
C LEU A 216 16.89 -5.10 1.18
N GLN A 217 17.34 -5.31 -0.05
CA GLN A 217 16.83 -4.55 -1.20
C GLN A 217 15.32 -4.71 -1.38
N ALA A 218 14.82 -5.96 -1.35
CA ALA A 218 13.40 -6.23 -1.50
C ALA A 218 12.57 -5.56 -0.39
N PHE A 219 13.05 -5.59 0.85
CA PHE A 219 12.38 -4.98 2.00
C PHE A 219 12.31 -3.45 1.86
N VAL A 220 13.43 -2.81 1.53
CA VAL A 220 13.54 -1.35 1.37
C VAL A 220 12.67 -0.85 0.21
N ILE A 221 12.72 -1.51 -0.94
CA ILE A 221 11.89 -1.14 -2.09
C ILE A 221 10.40 -1.31 -1.76
N GLY A 222 10.01 -2.40 -1.10
CA GLY A 222 8.63 -2.61 -0.68
C GLY A 222 8.17 -1.54 0.30
N ALA A 223 8.98 -1.18 1.31
CA ALA A 223 8.68 -0.10 2.26
C ALA A 223 8.55 1.26 1.56
N ALA A 224 9.43 1.56 0.59
CA ALA A 224 9.36 2.79 -0.21
C ALA A 224 8.05 2.88 -1.00
N LEU A 225 7.63 1.79 -1.65
CA LEU A 225 6.35 1.75 -2.37
C LEU A 225 5.15 1.96 -1.44
N MET A 226 5.17 1.35 -0.25
CA MET A 226 4.14 1.56 0.77
C MET A 226 4.07 3.02 1.20
N GLY A 227 5.24 3.67 1.42
CA GLY A 227 5.30 5.09 1.75
C GLY A 227 4.76 5.99 0.64
N GLY A 228 5.16 5.77 -0.61
CA GLY A 228 4.64 6.51 -1.74
C GLY A 228 3.12 6.40 -1.89
N ALA A 229 2.57 5.20 -1.69
CA ALA A 229 1.13 4.97 -1.68
C ALA A 229 0.44 5.69 -0.50
N GLY A 230 1.11 5.79 0.66
CA GLY A 230 0.62 6.56 1.81
C GLY A 230 0.43 8.04 1.49
N ALA A 231 1.39 8.66 0.80
CA ALA A 231 1.27 10.05 0.34
C ALA A 231 0.05 10.25 -0.58
N LEU A 232 -0.19 9.31 -1.50
CA LEU A 232 -1.39 9.31 -2.35
C LEU A 232 -2.66 9.18 -1.51
N PHE A 233 -2.67 8.29 -0.52
CA PHE A 233 -3.84 8.07 0.31
C PHE A 233 -4.23 9.30 1.14
N ALA A 234 -3.24 9.97 1.75
CA ALA A 234 -3.46 11.22 2.48
C ALA A 234 -4.07 12.32 1.59
N SER A 235 -3.58 12.47 0.36
CA SER A 235 -4.13 13.42 -0.61
C SER A 235 -5.54 13.02 -1.09
N LEU A 236 -5.83 11.71 -1.25
CA LEU A 236 -7.17 11.21 -1.58
C LEU A 236 -8.20 11.56 -0.51
N LEU A 237 -7.88 11.27 0.74
CA LEU A 237 -8.77 11.53 1.87
C LEU A 237 -8.80 13.00 2.29
N ARG A 238 -7.81 13.80 1.85
CA ARG A 238 -7.56 15.19 2.28
C ARG A 238 -7.27 15.31 3.79
N VAL A 239 -6.91 14.20 4.40
CA VAL A 239 -6.61 14.12 5.84
C VAL A 239 -5.62 12.98 6.09
N ALA A 240 -4.73 13.19 7.05
CA ALA A 240 -3.85 12.16 7.59
C ALA A 240 -4.00 12.13 9.10
N VAL A 241 -4.71 11.13 9.62
CA VAL A 241 -4.90 10.92 11.07
C VAL A 241 -4.28 9.60 11.49
N PRO A 242 -3.64 9.50 12.69
CA PRO A 242 -2.95 8.28 13.11
C PRO A 242 -3.87 7.06 13.17
N ASP A 243 -5.14 7.26 13.54
CA ASP A 243 -6.14 6.19 13.69
C ASP A 243 -6.50 5.48 12.37
N SER A 244 -6.12 6.05 11.23
CA SER A 244 -6.27 5.40 9.92
C SER A 244 -5.24 4.29 9.67
N PHE A 245 -4.13 4.25 10.41
CA PHE A 245 -3.00 3.35 10.18
C PHE A 245 -2.92 2.23 11.21
N THR A 246 -4.00 1.48 11.34
CA THR A 246 -4.14 0.40 12.31
C THR A 246 -3.57 -0.94 11.80
N PRO A 247 -3.29 -1.90 12.69
CA PRO A 247 -2.96 -3.27 12.28
C PRO A 247 -4.03 -3.91 11.37
N ALA A 248 -5.31 -3.56 11.53
CA ALA A 248 -6.39 -4.04 10.67
C ALA A 248 -6.16 -3.67 9.19
N LEU A 249 -5.61 -2.48 8.91
CA LEU A 249 -5.22 -2.08 7.56
C LEU A 249 -4.14 -3.02 7.01
N THR A 250 -3.12 -3.36 7.80
CA THR A 250 -2.09 -4.33 7.41
C THR A 250 -2.72 -5.67 7.01
N PHE A 251 -3.64 -6.19 7.81
CA PHE A 251 -4.31 -7.47 7.50
C PHE A 251 -5.19 -7.38 6.26
N SER A 252 -5.85 -6.25 6.02
CA SER A 252 -6.60 -6.02 4.77
C SER A 252 -5.68 -6.09 3.55
N ILE A 253 -4.50 -5.47 3.62
CA ILE A 253 -3.53 -5.51 2.52
C ILE A 253 -2.97 -6.92 2.31
N TRP A 254 -2.69 -7.66 3.40
CA TRP A 254 -2.33 -9.09 3.33
C TRP A 254 -3.41 -9.90 2.62
N THR A 255 -4.68 -9.66 2.97
CA THR A 255 -5.82 -10.32 2.33
C THR A 255 -5.86 -10.01 0.83
N MET A 256 -5.60 -8.76 0.41
CA MET A 256 -5.52 -8.39 -1.01
C MET A 256 -4.47 -9.21 -1.76
N VAL A 257 -3.28 -9.39 -1.16
CA VAL A 257 -2.18 -10.16 -1.77
C VAL A 257 -2.52 -11.66 -1.82
N ILE A 258 -3.11 -12.22 -0.76
CA ILE A 258 -3.50 -13.65 -0.69
C ILE A 258 -4.62 -13.92 -1.70
N VAL A 259 -5.68 -13.11 -1.68
CA VAL A 259 -6.83 -13.22 -2.59
C VAL A 259 -6.38 -13.10 -4.05
N GLY A 260 -5.51 -12.14 -4.33
CA GLY A 260 -4.98 -11.90 -5.67
C GLY A 260 -4.12 -13.05 -6.19
N GLY A 261 -3.35 -13.68 -5.32
CA GLY A 261 -2.36 -14.71 -5.62
C GLY A 261 -0.94 -14.17 -5.43
N SER A 262 -0.31 -14.58 -4.33
CA SER A 262 1.06 -14.19 -3.99
C SER A 262 2.06 -14.65 -5.06
N GLY A 263 3.11 -13.83 -5.29
CA GLY A 263 4.12 -14.11 -6.33
C GLY A 263 3.71 -13.71 -7.74
N ASN A 264 2.46 -13.27 -7.96
CA ASN A 264 1.98 -12.75 -9.25
C ASN A 264 1.54 -11.29 -9.13
N ASN A 265 2.31 -10.37 -9.72
CA ASN A 265 2.01 -8.93 -9.65
C ASN A 265 0.65 -8.55 -10.26
N LYS A 266 0.21 -9.27 -11.31
CA LYS A 266 -1.12 -9.05 -11.92
C LYS A 266 -2.23 -9.50 -10.97
N GLY A 267 -2.02 -10.66 -10.32
CA GLY A 267 -2.97 -11.20 -9.36
C GLY A 267 -3.19 -10.25 -8.19
N VAL A 268 -2.12 -9.72 -7.64
CA VAL A 268 -2.17 -8.79 -6.51
C VAL A 268 -2.97 -7.52 -6.83
N ILE A 269 -2.84 -6.97 -8.03
CA ILE A 269 -3.68 -5.83 -8.47
C ILE A 269 -5.15 -6.25 -8.51
N VAL A 270 -5.46 -7.41 -9.08
CA VAL A 270 -6.84 -7.93 -9.11
C VAL A 270 -7.39 -8.12 -7.68
N GLY A 271 -6.57 -8.63 -6.76
CA GLY A 271 -6.93 -8.78 -5.35
C GLY A 271 -7.23 -7.46 -4.67
N ALA A 272 -6.43 -6.42 -4.93
CA ALA A 272 -6.67 -5.07 -4.41
C ALA A 272 -8.00 -4.51 -4.93
N PHE A 273 -8.28 -4.63 -6.24
CA PHE A 273 -9.56 -4.21 -6.82
C PHE A 273 -10.75 -5.01 -6.27
N ALA A 274 -10.59 -6.32 -6.13
CA ALA A 274 -11.67 -7.17 -5.62
C ALA A 274 -12.05 -6.83 -4.17
N LEU A 275 -11.04 -6.64 -3.31
CA LEU A 275 -11.30 -6.35 -1.90
C LEU A 275 -11.85 -4.93 -1.70
N THR A 276 -11.27 -3.94 -2.38
CA THR A 276 -11.80 -2.56 -2.34
C THR A 276 -13.20 -2.47 -2.95
N PHE A 277 -13.52 -3.28 -3.97
CA PHE A 277 -14.88 -3.40 -4.48
C PHE A 277 -15.84 -3.97 -3.43
N LEU A 278 -15.43 -5.01 -2.71
CA LEU A 278 -16.22 -5.57 -1.62
C LEU A 278 -16.50 -4.53 -0.53
N GLU A 279 -15.48 -3.73 -0.19
CA GLU A 279 -15.64 -2.61 0.77
C GLU A 279 -16.62 -1.56 0.26
N TYR A 280 -16.46 -1.12 -0.98
CA TYR A 280 -17.37 -0.17 -1.64
C TYR A 280 -18.79 -0.70 -1.70
N PHE A 281 -18.97 -1.95 -2.18
CA PHE A 281 -20.26 -2.60 -2.29
C PHE A 281 -20.98 -2.68 -0.94
N THR A 282 -20.25 -3.09 0.10
CA THR A 282 -20.83 -3.22 1.44
C THR A 282 -21.30 -1.86 1.99
N LEU A 283 -20.53 -0.79 1.77
CA LEU A 283 -20.91 0.56 2.20
C LEU A 283 -22.16 1.08 1.46
N ARG A 284 -22.26 0.78 0.15
CA ARG A 284 -23.37 1.23 -0.71
C ARG A 284 -24.60 0.31 -0.65
N ALA A 285 -24.43 -0.93 -0.22
CA ALA A 285 -25.52 -1.87 -0.08
C ALA A 285 -26.63 -1.33 0.81
N LYS A 286 -26.31 -0.55 1.86
CA LYS A 286 -27.30 0.11 2.70
C LYS A 286 -28.22 1.03 1.90
N ASP A 287 -27.64 1.88 1.06
CA ASP A 287 -28.37 2.88 0.27
C ASP A 287 -29.19 2.20 -0.83
N TRP A 288 -28.60 1.18 -1.50
CA TRP A 288 -29.27 0.44 -2.58
C TRP A 288 -30.43 -0.42 -2.12
N PHE A 289 -30.31 -1.02 -0.93
CA PHE A 289 -31.35 -1.88 -0.35
C PHE A 289 -32.27 -1.14 0.62
N ASN A 290 -32.14 0.21 0.75
CA ASN A 290 -32.90 1.04 1.68
C ASN A 290 -32.98 0.44 3.09
N LEU A 291 -31.84 -0.03 3.61
CA LEU A 291 -31.76 -0.66 4.92
C LEU A 291 -32.01 0.40 6.01
N SER A 292 -32.73 -0.01 7.07
CA SER A 292 -33.02 0.87 8.21
C SER A 292 -31.76 1.32 8.94
N SER A 293 -31.87 2.38 9.74
CA SER A 293 -30.78 2.91 10.59
C SER A 293 -30.18 1.88 11.55
N PHE A 294 -30.89 0.78 11.81
CA PHE A 294 -30.37 -0.39 12.53
C PHE A 294 -29.08 -0.95 11.93
N TRP A 295 -28.86 -0.83 10.61
CA TRP A 295 -27.72 -1.35 9.88
C TRP A 295 -26.53 -0.40 9.81
N ASP A 296 -26.64 0.87 10.26
CA ASP A 296 -25.59 1.89 10.09
C ASP A 296 -24.22 1.47 10.66
N ILE A 297 -24.21 0.91 11.85
CA ILE A 297 -22.98 0.43 12.50
C ILE A 297 -22.73 -1.04 12.15
N ARG A 298 -23.79 -1.84 12.01
CA ARG A 298 -23.67 -3.29 11.82
C ARG A 298 -23.09 -3.69 10.47
N ILE A 299 -23.32 -2.89 9.44
CA ILE A 299 -22.77 -3.15 8.10
C ILE A 299 -21.25 -3.18 8.10
N PHE A 300 -20.60 -2.42 8.99
CA PHE A 300 -19.15 -2.49 9.19
C PHE A 300 -18.70 -3.89 9.67
N TYR A 301 -19.42 -4.47 10.62
CA TYR A 301 -19.10 -5.81 11.11
C TYR A 301 -19.42 -6.89 10.08
N VAL A 302 -20.52 -6.74 9.33
CA VAL A 302 -20.85 -7.63 8.19
C VAL A 302 -19.72 -7.65 7.17
N ARG A 303 -19.11 -6.48 6.87
CA ARG A 303 -17.96 -6.38 6.00
C ARG A 303 -16.77 -7.19 6.51
N LEU A 304 -16.43 -7.06 7.79
CA LEU A 304 -15.32 -7.83 8.39
C LEU A 304 -15.58 -9.33 8.32
N ILE A 305 -16.80 -9.76 8.59
CA ILE A 305 -17.21 -11.17 8.46
C ILE A 305 -17.09 -11.63 7.01
N ALA A 306 -17.57 -10.83 6.05
CA ALA A 306 -17.50 -11.16 4.63
C ALA A 306 -16.05 -11.30 4.13
N ILE A 307 -15.14 -10.40 4.55
CA ILE A 307 -13.71 -10.49 4.24
C ILE A 307 -13.10 -11.77 4.83
N GLY A 308 -13.40 -12.07 6.09
CA GLY A 308 -12.92 -13.28 6.76
C GLY A 308 -13.42 -14.57 6.08
N LEU A 309 -14.71 -14.63 5.75
CA LEU A 309 -15.31 -15.78 5.04
C LEU A 309 -14.74 -15.94 3.63
N LEU A 310 -14.54 -14.83 2.89
CA LEU A 310 -13.92 -14.83 1.57
C LEU A 310 -12.50 -15.39 1.64
N LEU A 311 -11.73 -14.98 2.65
CA LEU A 311 -10.36 -15.47 2.85
C LEU A 311 -10.34 -16.96 3.17
N ILE A 312 -11.21 -17.44 4.07
CA ILE A 312 -11.35 -18.87 4.40
C ILE A 312 -11.74 -19.66 3.15
N ALA A 313 -12.75 -19.20 2.42
CA ALA A 313 -13.21 -19.85 1.21
C ALA A 313 -12.11 -19.94 0.15
N LEU A 314 -11.33 -18.86 -0.05
CA LEU A 314 -10.21 -18.86 -0.99
C LEU A 314 -9.10 -19.83 -0.58
N ILE A 315 -8.72 -19.86 0.70
CA ILE A 315 -7.68 -20.79 1.19
C ILE A 315 -8.13 -22.25 1.00
N LEU A 316 -9.42 -22.53 1.23
CA LEU A 316 -9.97 -23.89 1.09
C LEU A 316 -10.14 -24.32 -0.37
N PHE A 317 -10.69 -23.45 -1.23
CA PHE A 317 -11.07 -23.83 -2.60
C PHE A 317 -10.05 -23.40 -3.67
N ARG A 318 -9.29 -22.31 -3.42
CA ARG A 318 -8.28 -21.78 -4.36
C ARG A 318 -7.04 -21.23 -3.63
N PRO A 319 -6.21 -22.08 -3.03
CA PRO A 319 -5.04 -21.67 -2.25
C PRO A 319 -4.01 -20.89 -3.06
N ALA A 320 -4.04 -21.01 -4.40
CA ALA A 320 -3.17 -20.25 -5.29
C ALA A 320 -3.68 -18.81 -5.60
N GLY A 321 -4.82 -18.40 -5.02
CA GLY A 321 -5.47 -17.11 -5.27
C GLY A 321 -6.25 -17.05 -6.59
N LEU A 322 -6.79 -15.85 -6.92
CA LEU A 322 -7.58 -15.64 -8.15
C LEU A 322 -6.72 -15.80 -9.41
N VAL A 323 -5.48 -15.30 -9.38
CA VAL A 323 -4.53 -15.37 -10.51
C VAL A 323 -3.24 -16.01 -10.02
N PRO A 324 -3.07 -17.33 -10.18
CA PRO A 324 -1.92 -18.06 -9.64
C PRO A 324 -0.60 -17.62 -10.25
N GLU A 325 0.49 -17.87 -9.54
CA GLU A 325 1.85 -17.63 -10.04
C GLU A 325 2.12 -18.52 -11.27
N PRO A 326 2.60 -17.96 -12.39
CA PRO A 326 2.94 -18.75 -13.57
C PRO A 326 4.12 -19.68 -13.27
N ARG A 327 3.86 -20.96 -13.15
CA ARG A 327 4.91 -21.98 -13.00
C ARG A 327 5.66 -22.14 -14.30
N LYS A 328 6.96 -21.83 -14.31
CA LYS A 328 7.85 -22.19 -15.42
C LYS A 328 8.25 -23.65 -15.28
N VAL A 329 7.45 -24.56 -15.81
CA VAL A 329 7.86 -25.95 -15.92
C VAL A 329 8.83 -26.02 -17.11
N THR A 330 10.07 -26.38 -16.84
CA THR A 330 11.04 -26.69 -17.90
C THR A 330 10.55 -27.97 -18.60
N LYS A 331 9.99 -27.83 -19.82
CA LYS A 331 9.55 -28.97 -20.63
C LYS A 331 10.76 -29.74 -21.23
N LYS A 332 11.70 -30.18 -20.42
CA LYS A 332 12.61 -31.24 -20.84
C LYS A 332 12.36 -32.40 -19.86
N PRO A 333 11.74 -33.49 -20.33
CA PRO A 333 11.79 -34.71 -19.56
C PRO A 333 13.28 -35.08 -19.37
N TRP A 334 13.65 -35.44 -18.16
CA TRP A 334 14.92 -36.11 -17.85
C TRP A 334 14.91 -37.52 -18.46
N ILE A 335 14.81 -37.56 -19.79
CA ILE A 335 15.07 -38.78 -20.53
C ILE A 335 16.50 -38.67 -20.96
N LEU A 336 17.43 -39.10 -20.13
CA LEU A 336 18.74 -39.54 -20.51
C LEU A 336 19.54 -40.00 -19.26
N PHE A 337 18.99 -40.93 -18.51
CA PHE A 337 19.77 -42.01 -17.91
C PHE A 337 18.96 -43.28 -18.14
N GLY A 338 18.83 -43.62 -19.44
CA GLY A 338 18.44 -44.91 -19.88
C GLY A 338 19.63 -45.86 -19.77
N SER A 339 19.40 -46.98 -19.15
CA SER A 339 19.98 -48.31 -19.39
C SER A 339 21.40 -48.36 -19.97
N ARG A 340 22.36 -48.65 -19.14
CA ARG A 340 23.33 -49.74 -19.43
C ARG A 340 23.53 -50.57 -18.18
#